data_63cc2067331623ca06c9a5fc54167f56
#
_entry.id   63cc2067331623ca06c9a5fc54167f56
#
_cell.length_a   1.000
_cell.length_b   1.000
_cell.length_c   1.000
_cell.angle_alpha   90.00
_cell.angle_beta   90.00
_cell.angle_gamma   90.00
#
_symmetry.space_group_name_H-M   'P 1'
#
loop_
_entity.id
_entity.type
_entity.pdbx_description
1 polymer ?
#
loop_
_entity_poly.entity_id
_entity_poly.type
_entity_poly.pdbx_seq_one_letter_code
_entity_poly.pdbx_strand_id
1 'polypeptide(L)'
;MTRRGRVDLDKQMHEIQRLRSEMSAKSPEQRTVTTRAVARIIEDVHLEGRMGKFTVEADEPFARGGTEKGASPLQFLMMATAF
;
A
#
# COMPACT_ATOMS: atom_id res chain seq x y z
N MET A 1 -24.87 4.87 0.26
CA MET A 1 -25.03 3.76 -0.70
C MET A 1 -23.68 3.41 -1.32
N THR A 2 -23.32 2.13 -1.33
CA THR A 2 -22.07 1.67 -1.93
C THR A 2 -22.26 1.52 -3.43
N ARG A 3 -21.36 2.14 -4.21
CA ARG A 3 -21.34 2.05 -5.67
C ARG A 3 -20.34 0.99 -6.09
N ARG A 4 -20.82 -0.22 -6.39
CA ARG A 4 -19.95 -1.31 -6.84
C ARG A 4 -19.29 -0.99 -8.17
N GLY A 5 -17.97 -1.15 -8.22
CA GLY A 5 -17.19 -0.96 -9.43
C GLY A 5 -17.14 0.47 -9.95
N ARG A 6 -17.54 1.46 -9.14
CA ARG A 6 -17.51 2.85 -9.51
C ARG A 6 -16.88 3.70 -8.41
N VAL A 7 -16.14 4.71 -8.84
CA VAL A 7 -15.58 5.71 -7.94
C VAL A 7 -16.64 6.81 -7.72
N ASP A 8 -16.80 7.23 -6.49
CA ASP A 8 -17.60 8.40 -6.16
C ASP A 8 -16.77 9.65 -6.45
N LEU A 9 -16.94 10.22 -7.64
CA LEU A 9 -16.12 11.33 -8.10
C LEU A 9 -16.33 12.59 -7.26
N ASP A 10 -17.56 12.86 -6.84
CA ASP A 10 -17.85 14.04 -6.02
C ASP A 10 -17.14 13.96 -4.68
N LYS A 11 -17.18 12.81 -4.05
CA LYS A 11 -16.46 12.57 -2.79
C LYS A 11 -14.96 12.71 -2.98
N GLN A 12 -14.41 12.12 -4.03
CA GLN A 12 -12.98 12.19 -4.31
C GLN A 12 -12.53 13.63 -4.58
N MET A 13 -13.28 14.37 -5.39
CA MET A 13 -12.98 15.77 -5.68
C MET A 13 -13.02 16.63 -4.42
N HIS A 14 -14.01 16.40 -3.56
CA HIS A 14 -14.13 17.13 -2.30
C HIS A 14 -12.89 16.88 -1.42
N GLU A 15 -12.46 15.65 -1.27
CA GLU A 15 -11.28 15.30 -0.47
C GLU A 15 -9.98 15.84 -1.06
N ILE A 16 -9.85 15.80 -2.38
CA ILE A 16 -8.67 16.35 -3.06
C ILE A 16 -8.59 17.87 -2.83
N GLN A 17 -9.71 18.58 -2.96
CA GLN A 17 -9.74 20.01 -2.73
C GLN A 17 -9.45 20.37 -1.28
N ARG A 18 -9.96 19.60 -0.34
CA ARG A 18 -9.66 19.76 1.08
C ARG A 18 -8.16 19.61 1.35
N LEU A 19 -7.54 18.55 0.84
CA LEU A 19 -6.11 18.31 0.97
C LEU A 19 -5.28 19.42 0.34
N ARG A 20 -5.68 19.89 -0.84
CA ARG A 20 -5.00 21.00 -1.49
C ARG A 20 -5.01 22.26 -0.66
N SER A 21 -6.18 22.60 -0.08
CA SER A 21 -6.32 23.77 0.78
C SER A 21 -5.45 23.66 2.02
N GLU A 22 -5.43 22.50 2.66
CA GLU A 22 -4.60 22.25 3.83
C GLU A 22 -3.11 22.35 3.49
N MET A 23 -2.67 21.76 2.40
CA MET A 23 -1.27 21.78 1.98
C MET A 23 -0.82 23.17 1.54
N SER A 24 -1.69 23.94 0.89
CA SER A 24 -1.38 25.31 0.47
C SER A 24 -1.17 26.24 1.67
N ALA A 25 -1.82 25.96 2.79
CA ALA A 25 -1.68 26.74 4.01
C ALA A 25 -0.40 26.40 4.82
N LYS A 26 0.31 25.35 4.43
CA LYS A 26 1.52 24.88 5.12
C LYS A 26 2.78 25.41 4.44
N SER A 27 3.84 25.57 5.24
CA SER A 27 5.17 25.86 4.70
C SER A 27 5.72 24.65 3.93
N PRO A 28 6.75 24.83 3.07
CA PRO A 28 7.37 23.69 2.37
C PRO A 28 7.81 22.57 3.31
N GLU A 29 8.34 22.90 4.47
CA GLU A 29 8.77 21.92 5.47
C GLU A 29 7.59 21.11 6.02
N GLN A 30 6.47 21.78 6.25
CA GLN A 30 5.25 21.13 6.74
C GLN A 30 4.55 20.27 5.68
N ARG A 31 4.87 20.46 4.38
CA ARG A 31 4.35 19.65 3.28
C ARG A 31 5.14 18.37 3.06
N THR A 32 6.27 18.24 3.74
CA THR A 32 7.09 17.04 3.62
C THR A 32 6.44 15.91 4.41
N VAL A 33 6.19 14.79 3.74
CA VAL A 33 5.62 13.59 4.34
C VAL A 33 6.63 12.47 4.21
N THR A 34 6.93 11.81 5.30
CA THR A 34 7.79 10.63 5.30
C THR A 34 6.93 9.40 5.51
N THR A 35 7.02 8.47 4.57
CA THR A 35 6.37 7.18 4.70
C THR A 35 7.44 6.10 4.87
N ARG A 36 7.11 5.07 5.63
CA ARG A 36 8.05 3.99 5.91
C ARG A 36 7.38 2.64 5.77
N ALA A 37 8.02 1.76 5.04
CA ALA A 37 7.66 0.36 4.99
C ALA A 37 8.78 -0.45 5.61
N VAL A 38 8.42 -1.50 6.32
CA VAL A 38 9.38 -2.40 6.97
C VAL A 38 9.02 -3.81 6.57
N ALA A 39 10.04 -4.60 6.26
CA ALA A 39 9.86 -6.02 5.99
C ALA A 39 10.83 -6.81 6.86
N ARG A 40 10.40 -7.99 7.28
CA ARG A 40 11.26 -8.90 8.02
C ARG A 40 11.07 -10.32 7.53
N ILE A 41 12.12 -11.11 7.69
CA ILE A 41 12.06 -12.55 7.40
C ILE A 41 11.43 -13.23 8.59
N ILE A 42 10.34 -13.96 8.37
CA ILE A 42 9.73 -14.79 9.41
C ILE A 42 10.45 -16.12 9.48
N GLU A 43 10.55 -16.79 8.36
CA GLU A 43 11.23 -18.07 8.24
C GLU A 43 11.54 -18.33 6.78
N ASP A 44 12.78 -18.65 6.47
CA ASP A 44 13.23 -18.94 5.12
C ASP A 44 12.89 -17.79 4.17
N VAL A 45 12.07 -18.00 3.15
CA VAL A 45 11.65 -16.95 2.22
C VAL A 45 10.27 -16.38 2.55
N HIS A 46 9.70 -16.77 3.66
CA HIS A 46 8.44 -16.25 4.17
C HIS A 46 8.69 -14.90 4.86
N LEU A 47 8.08 -13.85 4.35
CA LEU A 47 8.30 -12.47 4.77
C LEU A 47 7.03 -11.85 5.33
N GLU A 48 7.21 -10.90 6.23
CA GLU A 48 6.15 -10.02 6.68
C GLU A 48 6.49 -8.59 6.28
N GLY A 49 5.57 -7.92 5.59
CA GLY A 49 5.68 -6.51 5.25
C GLY A 49 4.70 -5.68 6.07
N ARG A 50 5.13 -4.52 6.50
CA ARG A 50 4.34 -3.64 7.33
C ARG A 50 4.46 -2.20 6.87
N MET A 51 3.32 -1.53 6.75
CA MET A 51 3.26 -0.11 6.46
C MET A 51 2.07 0.51 7.19
N GLY A 52 2.35 1.41 8.12
CA GLY A 52 1.32 1.95 8.99
C GLY A 52 0.64 0.84 9.80
N LYS A 53 -0.67 0.78 9.73
CA LYS A 53 -1.47 -0.25 10.41
C LYS A 53 -1.65 -1.52 9.58
N PHE A 54 -1.11 -1.55 8.37
CA PHE A 54 -1.31 -2.67 7.46
C PHE A 54 -0.12 -3.62 7.50
N THR A 55 -0.44 -4.91 7.52
CA THR A 55 0.55 -5.98 7.50
C THR A 55 0.16 -6.96 6.41
N VAL A 56 1.13 -7.39 5.62
CA VAL A 56 0.94 -8.43 4.60
C VAL A 56 2.02 -9.49 4.74
N GLU A 57 1.72 -10.69 4.28
CA GLU A 57 2.69 -11.76 4.20
C GLU A 57 3.05 -12.02 2.75
N ALA A 58 4.32 -12.23 2.50
CA ALA A 58 4.85 -12.61 1.20
C ALA A 58 5.60 -13.92 1.34
N ASP A 59 5.58 -14.73 0.32
CA ASP A 59 6.29 -16.01 0.28
C ASP A 59 6.64 -16.32 -1.16
N GLU A 60 7.29 -17.43 -1.38
CA GLU A 60 7.51 -17.93 -2.72
C GLU A 60 6.68 -19.19 -2.96
N PRO A 61 6.39 -19.55 -4.22
CA PRO A 61 5.72 -20.83 -4.50
C PRO A 61 6.63 -22.01 -4.13
N PHE A 62 6.03 -23.17 -3.94
CA PHE A 62 6.77 -24.39 -3.61
C PHE A 62 7.89 -24.67 -4.61
N ALA A 63 7.66 -24.40 -5.90
CA ALA A 63 8.65 -24.60 -6.93
C ALA A 63 9.91 -23.74 -6.76
N ARG A 64 9.85 -22.69 -5.94
CA ARG A 64 10.96 -21.78 -5.66
C ARG A 64 11.43 -21.84 -4.21
N GLY A 65 11.06 -22.89 -3.51
CA GLY A 65 11.50 -23.11 -2.14
C GLY A 65 10.64 -22.44 -1.08
N GLY A 66 9.51 -21.90 -1.46
CA GLY A 66 8.56 -21.31 -0.51
C GLY A 66 7.48 -22.28 -0.06
N THR A 67 6.55 -21.80 0.72
CA THR A 67 5.42 -22.56 1.24
C THR A 67 4.07 -21.92 0.91
N GLU A 68 4.04 -20.98 -0.02
CA GLU A 68 2.84 -20.31 -0.54
C GLU A 68 1.94 -19.70 0.53
N LYS A 69 2.54 -19.12 1.57
CA LYS A 69 1.77 -18.45 2.63
C LYS A 69 1.27 -17.07 2.22
N GLY A 70 1.69 -16.59 1.07
CA GLY A 70 1.25 -15.34 0.50
C GLY A 70 1.76 -15.21 -0.92
N ALA A 71 1.37 -14.12 -1.58
CA ALA A 71 1.92 -13.80 -2.89
C ALA A 71 3.40 -13.49 -2.77
N SER A 72 4.15 -13.69 -3.85
CA SER A 72 5.57 -13.33 -3.86
C SER A 72 5.73 -11.81 -3.93
N PRO A 73 6.90 -11.28 -3.53
CA PRO A 73 7.17 -9.84 -3.67
C PRO A 73 6.94 -9.32 -5.08
N LEU A 74 7.32 -10.09 -6.11
CA LEU A 74 7.09 -9.71 -7.49
C LEU A 74 5.58 -9.65 -7.81
N GLN A 75 4.80 -10.59 -7.31
CA GLN A 75 3.36 -10.58 -7.50
C GLN A 75 2.70 -9.38 -6.81
N PHE A 76 3.18 -8.98 -5.64
CA PHE A 76 2.73 -7.75 -4.98
C PHE A 76 3.01 -6.52 -5.84
N LEU A 77 4.20 -6.44 -6.44
CA LEU A 77 4.55 -5.34 -7.33
C LEU A 77 3.61 -5.30 -8.54
N MET A 78 3.32 -6.45 -9.13
CA MET A 78 2.43 -6.54 -10.28
C MET A 78 1.00 -6.13 -9.90
N MET A 79 0.50 -6.58 -8.76
CA MET A 79 -0.81 -6.18 -8.28
C MET A 79 -0.89 -4.68 -8.01
N ALA A 80 0.14 -4.12 -7.37
CA ALA A 80 0.20 -2.69 -7.09
C ALA A 80 0.17 -1.88 -8.39
N THR A 81 0.88 -2.36 -9.41
CA THR A 81 0.89 -1.72 -10.73
C THR A 81 -0.49 -1.80 -11.41
N ALA A 82 -1.20 -2.91 -11.21
CA ALA A 82 -2.54 -3.10 -11.78
C ALA A 82 -3.62 -2.26 -11.08
N PHE A 83 -3.46 -1.97 -9.81
CA PHE A 83 -4.40 -1.13 -9.07
C PHE A 83 -4.48 0.28 -9.66
#